data_bfe5ab4a400d268cc1f82e0100744e3f
#
_entry.id   bfe5ab4a400d268cc1f82e0100744e3f
#
_cell.length_a   1.000
_cell.length_b   1.000
_cell.length_c   1.000
_cell.angle_alpha   90.00
_cell.angle_beta   90.00
_cell.angle_gamma   90.00
#
_symmetry.space_group_name_H-M   'P 1'
#
loop_
_entity.id
_entity.type
_entity.pdbx_description
1 polymer ?
#
loop_
_entity_poly.entity_id
_entity_poly.type
_entity_poly.pdbx_seq_one_letter_code
_entity_poly.pdbx_strand_id
1 'polypeptide(L)'
;MALSALVENKVGALLIRGEQGQLAGIITERDIMRAVYQGKNLQKTRVDSIMTRNIVMGTPNQDIEYVMTEMTEGRFRHMPVVENDQLLGIISIGDLVKAKLQHTEEQVSQYQEYVALSWHAS
;
A
#
# COMPACT_ATOMS: atom_id res chain seq x y z
N MET A 1 -18.27 5.77 3.24
CA MET A 1 -17.90 4.55 3.45
C MET A 1 -16.45 4.37 3.37
N ALA A 2 -15.82 4.35 2.25
CA ALA A 2 -14.39 4.13 2.20
C ALA A 2 -13.62 5.19 2.98
N LEU A 3 -14.01 6.44 2.86
CA LEU A 3 -13.31 7.51 3.56
C LEU A 3 -13.43 7.33 5.07
N SER A 4 -14.60 6.97 5.54
CA SER A 4 -14.81 6.76 6.96
C SER A 4 -13.92 5.62 7.47
N ALA A 5 -13.82 4.54 6.73
CA ALA A 5 -12.98 3.41 7.12
C ALA A 5 -11.51 3.81 7.15
N LEU A 6 -11.05 4.62 6.21
CA LEU A 6 -9.67 5.06 6.20
C LEU A 6 -9.36 5.93 7.41
N VAL A 7 -10.29 6.81 7.78
CA VAL A 7 -10.07 7.68 8.91
C VAL A 7 -10.12 6.90 10.23
N GLU A 8 -11.12 6.05 10.38
CA GLU A 8 -11.30 5.32 11.64
C GLU A 8 -10.21 4.30 11.89
N ASN A 9 -9.79 3.62 10.87
CA ASN A 9 -8.78 2.58 11.02
C ASN A 9 -7.37 3.07 10.75
N LYS A 10 -7.24 4.32 10.35
CA LYS A 10 -5.93 4.95 10.13
C LYS A 10 -5.06 4.18 9.13
N VAL A 11 -5.70 3.66 8.09
CA VAL A 11 -4.96 2.99 7.03
C VAL A 11 -5.00 3.84 5.78
N GLY A 12 -4.03 3.70 4.92
CA GLY A 12 -3.93 4.47 3.69
C GLY A 12 -4.61 3.85 2.50
N ALA A 13 -5.13 2.64 2.63
CA ALA A 13 -5.73 1.94 1.51
C ALA A 13 -6.74 0.90 1.99
N LEU A 14 -7.75 0.66 1.16
CA LEU A 14 -8.73 -0.38 1.42
C LEU A 14 -8.85 -1.26 0.19
N LEU A 15 -9.00 -2.54 0.40
CA LEU A 15 -9.20 -3.48 -0.69
C LEU A 15 -10.70 -3.69 -0.86
N ILE A 16 -11.14 -3.70 -2.12
CA ILE A 16 -12.55 -3.83 -2.45
C ILE A 16 -12.77 -5.21 -3.06
N ARG A 17 -13.69 -5.97 -2.49
CA ARG A 17 -13.99 -7.30 -3.00
C ARG A 17 -15.20 -7.25 -3.92
N GLY A 18 -15.19 -8.11 -4.91
CA GLY A 18 -16.32 -8.26 -5.80
C GLY A 18 -17.38 -9.17 -5.20
N GLU A 19 -18.45 -9.39 -5.93
CA GLU A 19 -19.57 -10.19 -5.45
C GLU A 19 -19.19 -11.64 -5.18
N GLN A 20 -18.20 -12.15 -5.85
CA GLN A 20 -17.76 -13.53 -5.65
C GLN A 20 -16.56 -13.61 -4.73
N GLY A 21 -16.25 -12.54 -4.02
CA GLY A 21 -15.15 -12.53 -3.06
C GLY A 21 -13.79 -12.23 -3.65
N GLN A 22 -13.70 -12.08 -4.97
CA GLN A 22 -12.43 -11.79 -5.61
C GLN A 22 -11.99 -10.34 -5.35
N LEU A 23 -10.72 -10.07 -5.50
CA LEU A 23 -10.23 -8.71 -5.32
C LEU A 23 -10.62 -7.90 -6.55
N ALA A 24 -11.48 -6.91 -6.36
CA ALA A 24 -12.01 -6.11 -7.46
C ALA A 24 -11.27 -4.79 -7.63
N GLY A 25 -10.73 -4.24 -6.58
CA GLY A 25 -10.07 -2.94 -6.69
C GLY A 25 -9.41 -2.55 -5.38
N ILE A 26 -8.71 -1.43 -5.42
CA ILE A 26 -8.10 -0.86 -4.25
C ILE A 26 -8.42 0.62 -4.26
N ILE A 27 -8.73 1.17 -3.09
CA ILE A 27 -8.98 2.59 -2.99
C ILE A 27 -8.01 3.15 -1.97
N THR A 28 -7.36 4.24 -2.31
CA THR A 28 -6.38 4.87 -1.45
C THR A 28 -6.76 6.31 -1.21
N GLU A 29 -6.01 6.98 -0.34
CA GLU A 29 -6.22 8.41 -0.10
C GLU A 29 -6.07 9.19 -1.39
N ARG A 30 -5.19 8.77 -2.27
CA ARG A 30 -4.98 9.44 -3.56
C ARG A 30 -6.23 9.35 -4.43
N ASP A 31 -6.91 8.21 -4.43
CA ASP A 31 -8.14 8.05 -5.21
C ASP A 31 -9.21 8.98 -4.68
N ILE A 32 -9.31 9.12 -3.37
CA ILE A 32 -10.29 9.99 -2.75
C ILE A 32 -9.95 11.47 -3.07
N MET A 33 -8.69 11.83 -2.97
CA MET A 33 -8.28 13.20 -3.30
C MET A 33 -8.57 13.53 -4.75
N ARG A 34 -8.35 12.58 -5.63
CA ARG A 34 -8.65 12.79 -7.04
C ARG A 34 -10.14 12.99 -7.26
N ALA A 35 -10.97 12.20 -6.57
CA ALA A 35 -12.42 12.33 -6.67
C ALA A 35 -12.89 13.70 -6.19
N VAL A 36 -12.31 14.19 -5.10
CA VAL A 36 -12.64 15.51 -4.58
C VAL A 36 -12.24 16.58 -5.60
N TYR A 37 -11.05 16.46 -6.16
CA TYR A 37 -10.57 17.42 -7.14
C TYR A 37 -11.47 17.45 -8.38
N GLN A 38 -12.04 16.31 -8.73
CA GLN A 38 -12.94 16.24 -9.87
C GLN A 38 -14.35 16.70 -9.54
N GLY A 39 -14.59 17.15 -8.32
CA GLY A 39 -15.89 17.67 -7.92
C GLY A 39 -16.93 16.64 -7.58
N LYS A 40 -16.53 15.41 -7.32
CA LYS A 40 -17.48 14.36 -7.00
C LYS A 40 -18.01 14.50 -5.59
N ASN A 41 -19.29 14.20 -5.40
CA ASN A 41 -19.89 14.23 -4.07
C ASN A 41 -19.62 12.89 -3.41
N LEU A 42 -18.73 12.87 -2.43
CA LEU A 42 -18.30 11.62 -1.81
C LEU A 42 -19.41 10.88 -1.08
N GLN A 43 -20.44 11.59 -0.63
CA GLN A 43 -21.54 10.91 0.04
C GLN A 43 -22.41 10.12 -0.93
N LYS A 44 -22.41 10.50 -2.20
CA LYS A 44 -23.22 9.83 -3.21
C LYS A 44 -22.39 9.03 -4.19
N THR A 45 -21.08 9.06 -4.07
CA THR A 45 -20.20 8.36 -5.01
C THR A 45 -19.96 6.95 -4.54
N ARG A 46 -20.16 5.99 -5.43
CA ARG A 46 -19.88 4.60 -5.09
C ARG A 46 -18.39 4.35 -5.14
N VAL A 47 -17.91 3.51 -4.24
CA VAL A 47 -16.50 3.18 -4.14
C VAL A 47 -15.98 2.61 -5.45
N ASP A 48 -16.78 1.77 -6.10
CA ASP A 48 -16.35 1.11 -7.32
C ASP A 48 -16.20 2.06 -8.50
N SER A 49 -16.69 3.30 -8.38
CA SER A 49 -16.50 4.27 -9.45
C SER A 49 -15.22 5.06 -9.31
N ILE A 50 -14.57 5.00 -8.14
CA ILE A 50 -13.33 5.76 -7.93
C ILE A 50 -12.15 4.86 -7.58
N MET A 51 -12.36 3.58 -7.35
CA MET A 51 -11.27 2.68 -6.99
C MET A 51 -10.37 2.40 -8.19
N THR A 52 -9.16 1.98 -7.90
CA THR A 52 -8.23 1.54 -8.93
C THR A 52 -8.45 0.06 -9.18
N ARG A 53 -8.67 -0.33 -10.43
CA ARG A 53 -8.93 -1.72 -10.77
C ARG A 53 -7.71 -2.45 -11.27
N ASN A 54 -6.75 -1.72 -11.82
CA ASN A 54 -5.53 -2.32 -12.29
C ASN A 54 -4.60 -2.50 -11.13
N ILE A 55 -4.71 -3.59 -10.40
CA ILE A 55 -3.97 -3.81 -9.18
C ILE A 55 -2.73 -4.62 -9.44
N VAL A 56 -1.60 -4.10 -8.98
CA VAL A 56 -0.35 -4.86 -9.03
C VAL A 56 -0.27 -5.62 -7.71
N MET A 57 -0.22 -6.95 -7.79
CA MET A 57 -0.17 -7.79 -6.60
C MET A 57 1.21 -8.40 -6.44
N GLY A 58 1.61 -8.60 -5.21
CA GLY A 58 2.89 -9.24 -4.91
C GLY A 58 2.69 -10.60 -4.28
N THR A 59 3.77 -11.35 -4.17
CA THR A 59 3.78 -12.64 -3.48
C THR A 59 4.79 -12.57 -2.34
N PRO A 60 4.64 -13.40 -1.31
CA PRO A 60 5.46 -13.28 -0.10
C PRO A 60 6.95 -13.44 -0.32
N ASN A 61 7.35 -14.17 -1.36
CA ASN A 61 8.76 -14.43 -1.57
C ASN A 61 9.43 -13.48 -2.56
N GLN A 62 8.76 -12.42 -2.96
CA GLN A 62 9.40 -11.44 -3.83
C GLN A 62 10.39 -10.61 -3.04
N ASP A 63 11.45 -10.19 -3.71
CA ASP A 63 12.48 -9.39 -3.09
C ASP A 63 11.96 -7.97 -2.82
N ILE A 64 12.26 -7.45 -1.64
CA ILE A 64 11.81 -6.12 -1.23
C ILE A 64 12.28 -5.05 -2.21
N GLU A 65 13.51 -5.12 -2.65
CA GLU A 65 14.02 -4.08 -3.57
C GLU A 65 13.31 -4.11 -4.92
N TYR A 66 12.97 -5.29 -5.38
CA TYR A 66 12.23 -5.43 -6.62
C TYR A 66 10.84 -4.77 -6.47
N VAL A 67 10.17 -5.03 -5.35
CA VAL A 67 8.84 -4.48 -5.11
C VAL A 67 8.91 -2.96 -4.94
N MET A 68 9.94 -2.45 -4.27
CA MET A 68 10.11 -1.01 -4.13
C MET A 68 10.30 -0.34 -5.49
N THR A 69 11.01 -1.00 -6.38
CA THR A 69 11.20 -0.49 -7.73
C THR A 69 9.87 -0.48 -8.48
N GLU A 70 9.08 -1.54 -8.35
CA GLU A 70 7.78 -1.60 -8.99
C GLU A 70 6.89 -0.47 -8.49
N MET A 71 6.89 -0.21 -7.20
CA MET A 71 6.07 0.86 -6.62
C MET A 71 6.51 2.23 -7.11
N THR A 72 7.82 2.43 -7.21
CA THR A 72 8.36 3.70 -7.66
C THR A 72 8.04 3.96 -9.12
N GLU A 73 8.27 2.97 -9.96
CA GLU A 73 8.02 3.11 -11.38
C GLU A 73 6.54 3.19 -11.70
N GLY A 74 5.73 2.43 -10.99
CA GLY A 74 4.29 2.44 -11.20
C GLY A 74 3.56 3.54 -10.45
N ARG A 75 4.27 4.25 -9.58
CA ARG A 75 3.71 5.36 -8.80
C ARG A 75 2.54 4.93 -7.91
N PHE A 76 2.67 3.77 -7.28
CA PHE A 76 1.70 3.34 -6.30
C PHE A 76 2.44 3.03 -5.00
N ARG A 77 1.75 3.12 -3.89
CA ARG A 77 2.37 2.99 -2.58
C ARG A 77 1.83 1.84 -1.76
N HIS A 78 0.87 1.11 -2.28
CA HIS A 78 0.28 -0.02 -1.57
C HIS A 78 0.14 -1.19 -2.52
N MET A 79 0.41 -2.38 -2.03
CA MET A 79 0.37 -3.57 -2.87
C MET A 79 -0.26 -4.71 -2.07
N PRO A 80 -1.31 -5.34 -2.57
CA PRO A 80 -1.83 -6.54 -1.94
C PRO A 80 -0.85 -7.68 -2.13
N VAL A 81 -0.70 -8.51 -1.10
CA VAL A 81 0.17 -9.67 -1.16
C VAL A 81 -0.71 -10.90 -1.15
N VAL A 82 -0.57 -11.74 -2.16
CA VAL A 82 -1.40 -12.94 -2.31
C VAL A 82 -0.54 -14.19 -2.44
N GLU A 83 -1.08 -15.32 -2.04
CA GLU A 83 -0.41 -16.59 -2.19
C GLU A 83 -1.51 -17.63 -2.35
N ASN A 84 -1.42 -18.47 -3.36
CA ASN A 84 -2.41 -19.52 -3.65
C ASN A 84 -3.84 -18.95 -3.72
N ASP A 85 -3.96 -17.82 -4.40
CA ASP A 85 -5.22 -17.14 -4.59
C ASP A 85 -5.85 -16.63 -3.29
N GLN A 86 -5.08 -16.56 -2.23
CA GLN A 86 -5.56 -16.02 -0.97
C GLN A 86 -4.84 -14.73 -0.64
N LEU A 87 -5.59 -13.74 -0.21
CA LEU A 87 -5.01 -12.47 0.19
C LEU A 87 -4.39 -12.61 1.57
N LEU A 88 -3.08 -12.36 1.66
CA LEU A 88 -2.39 -12.39 2.93
C LEU A 88 -2.43 -11.05 3.64
N GLY A 89 -2.48 -9.97 2.89
CA GLY A 89 -2.51 -8.64 3.48
C GLY A 89 -2.14 -7.60 2.46
N ILE A 90 -1.91 -6.38 2.93
CA ILE A 90 -1.51 -5.31 2.05
C ILE A 90 -0.26 -4.71 2.65
N ILE A 91 0.69 -4.35 1.79
CA ILE A 91 1.94 -3.78 2.25
C ILE A 91 2.09 -2.40 1.66
N SER A 92 2.67 -1.48 2.41
CA SER A 92 2.88 -0.12 1.93
C SER A 92 4.35 0.13 1.66
N ILE A 93 4.65 1.20 0.93
CA ILE A 93 6.04 1.57 0.69
C ILE A 93 6.73 1.87 2.02
N GLY A 94 5.99 2.39 2.99
CA GLY A 94 6.57 2.64 4.31
C GLY A 94 6.98 1.35 5.01
N ASP A 95 6.19 0.29 4.86
CA ASP A 95 6.55 -1.00 5.44
C ASP A 95 7.83 -1.55 4.81
N LEU A 96 7.98 -1.36 3.49
CA LEU A 96 9.17 -1.85 2.80
C LEU A 96 10.40 -1.06 3.21
N VAL A 97 10.26 0.25 3.36
CA VAL A 97 11.37 1.09 3.80
C VAL A 97 11.82 0.68 5.19
N LYS A 98 10.88 0.43 6.10
CA LYS A 98 11.24 -0.01 7.46
C LYS A 98 11.95 -1.34 7.41
N ALA A 99 11.48 -2.27 6.63
CA ALA A 99 12.10 -3.59 6.52
C ALA A 99 13.52 -3.47 5.97
N LYS A 100 13.71 -2.60 4.99
CA LYS A 100 15.03 -2.43 4.40
C LYS A 100 15.98 -1.78 5.39
N LEU A 101 15.51 -0.82 6.18
CA LEU A 101 16.35 -0.19 7.18
C LEU A 101 16.75 -1.18 8.26
N GLN A 102 15.83 -2.03 8.71
CA GLN A 102 16.14 -3.03 9.70
C GLN A 102 17.18 -4.01 9.18
N HIS A 103 17.05 -4.42 7.95
CA HIS A 103 18.02 -5.33 7.35
C HIS A 103 19.40 -4.68 7.26
N THR A 104 19.44 -3.42 6.88
CA THR A 104 20.69 -2.68 6.79
C THR A 104 21.33 -2.51 8.17
N GLU A 105 20.52 -2.24 9.19
CA GLU A 105 21.02 -2.09 10.54
C GLU A 105 21.64 -3.41 11.03
N GLU A 106 21.00 -4.53 10.73
CA GLU A 106 21.53 -5.83 11.11
C GLU A 106 22.87 -6.09 10.43
N GLN A 107 23.02 -5.68 9.19
CA GLN A 107 24.27 -5.86 8.49
C GLN A 107 25.32 -4.94 9.03
N VAL A 108 24.97 -3.73 9.37
CA VAL A 108 25.93 -2.77 9.81
C VAL A 108 26.25 -2.83 11.29
N SER A 109 25.41 -3.47 12.07
CA SER A 109 25.67 -3.55 13.50
C SER A 109 27.03 -4.15 13.81
N GLN A 110 27.58 -4.89 12.85
CA GLN A 110 28.89 -5.49 13.07
C GLN A 110 29.96 -4.44 12.90
N TYR A 111 29.67 -3.34 12.27
CA TYR A 111 30.68 -2.37 12.01
C TYR A 111 30.47 -1.15 12.85
N GLN A 112 29.33 -0.87 13.28
CA GLN A 112 29.17 0.25 14.04
C GLN A 112 28.03 0.94 13.99
N GLU A 113 27.44 1.42 13.96
CA GLU A 113 26.47 1.96 14.11
C GLU A 113 26.12 3.10 13.60
N TYR A 114 25.78 3.75 13.50
CA TYR A 114 25.65 4.98 13.26
C TYR A 114 24.52 5.18 12.46
N VAL A 115 24.28 5.87 12.25
CA VAL A 115 23.45 6.15 11.56
C VAL A 115 22.22 6.03 11.13
N ALA A 116 21.94 5.30 10.72
CA ALA A 116 20.76 4.97 10.28
C ALA A 116 19.76 5.71 10.91
N LEU A 117 20.00 6.11 11.92
CA LEU A 117 19.16 6.65 12.68
C LEU A 117 18.50 7.72 12.15
N SER A 118 18.98 8.41 11.48
CA SER A 118 18.33 9.57 11.12
C SER A 118 17.21 9.32 10.21
N TRP A 119 16.91 8.18 9.91
CA TRP A 119 15.87 7.95 9.06
C TRP A 119 14.64 7.71 9.71
N HIS A 120 13.99 8.55 10.19
CA HIS A 120 12.82 8.29 10.75
C HIS A 120 11.90 8.45 9.75
N ALA A 121 11.50 7.57 9.29
CA ALA A 121 10.65 7.57 8.39
C ALA A 121 9.43 8.09 8.74
N SER A 122 8.93 8.75 8.63
CA SER A 122 7.64 9.04 9.05
C SER A 122 6.58 9.05 7.99
#